data_2cd4924216850205de4be13c4a506f25
#
_entry.id   2cd4924216850205de4be13c4a506f25
#
_cell.length_a   1.000
_cell.length_b   1.000
_cell.length_c   1.000
_cell.angle_alpha   90.00
_cell.angle_beta   90.00
_cell.angle_gamma   90.00
#
_symmetry.space_group_name_H-M   'P 1'
#
loop_
_entity.id
_entity.type
_entity.pdbx_description
1 polymer ?
#
loop_
_entity_poly.entity_id
_entity_poly.type
_entity_poly.pdbx_seq_one_letter_code
_entity_poly.pdbx_strand_id
1 'polypeptide(L)'
;MLDYAMEAKIIKTSDNRLADDNFTYKDWSLGVYDKARNMLEDPKLIYKRETYKKDSLDVFLRKISTYEHYKKDSFIDFTDMIMRAIDEVNFPPLEVLILDEAQDFTPLQWSVIYKIVDNVKRVYLAGDDDQGIYKWNGADPKYFTTYFPGRHVILRKTRRFGEAIHHFSQIIRRGIFDSVEKDYDYQDKQG
;
A
#
# COMPACT_ATOMS: atom_id res chain seq x y z
N MET A 1 -15.45 -19.14 -17.32
CA MET A 1 -14.72 -17.89 -17.68
C MET A 1 -15.31 -16.64 -17.02
N LEU A 2 -16.62 -16.51 -16.93
CA LEU A 2 -17.30 -15.42 -16.20
C LEU A 2 -17.06 -15.44 -14.67
N ASP A 3 -16.77 -16.60 -14.09
CA ASP A 3 -16.56 -16.75 -12.64
C ASP A 3 -15.30 -16.06 -12.11
N TYR A 4 -14.22 -16.02 -12.89
CA TYR A 4 -12.97 -15.37 -12.44
C TYR A 4 -13.09 -13.86 -12.31
N ALA A 5 -13.83 -13.23 -13.18
CA ALA A 5 -14.06 -11.78 -13.13
C ALA A 5 -15.05 -11.38 -12.03
N MET A 6 -16.02 -12.26 -11.73
CA MET A 6 -16.95 -12.07 -10.60
C MET A 6 -16.28 -12.33 -9.24
N GLU A 7 -15.27 -13.21 -9.18
CA GLU A 7 -14.52 -13.46 -7.97
C GLU A 7 -13.57 -12.31 -7.58
N ALA A 8 -13.12 -11.52 -8.54
CA ALA A 8 -12.34 -10.30 -8.32
C ALA A 8 -13.28 -9.10 -8.21
N LYS A 9 -14.29 -9.05 -7.36
CA LYS A 9 -15.28 -7.93 -7.16
C LYS A 9 -14.99 -6.69 -8.02
N ILE A 10 -15.26 -6.79 -9.31
CA ILE A 10 -14.97 -5.75 -10.27
C ILE A 10 -16.06 -4.71 -10.15
N ILE A 11 -15.68 -3.49 -9.87
CA ILE A 11 -16.60 -2.35 -9.84
C ILE A 11 -17.01 -2.08 -11.28
N LYS A 12 -18.26 -2.41 -11.62
CA LYS A 12 -18.88 -1.84 -12.80
C LYS A 12 -19.02 -0.34 -12.58
N THR A 13 -18.54 0.46 -13.49
CA THR A 13 -18.61 1.94 -13.48
C THR A 13 -20.02 2.51 -13.38
N SER A 14 -21.05 1.69 -13.41
CA SER A 14 -22.47 2.07 -13.30
C SER A 14 -23.09 1.90 -11.91
N ASP A 15 -22.39 1.27 -10.95
CA ASP A 15 -22.92 1.07 -9.61
C ASP A 15 -22.09 1.87 -8.61
N ASN A 16 -22.65 3.00 -8.13
CA ASN A 16 -22.14 3.89 -7.09
C ASN A 16 -22.04 3.23 -5.70
N ARG A 17 -21.90 1.93 -5.59
CA ARG A 17 -21.63 1.25 -4.33
C ARG A 17 -20.12 1.24 -4.11
N LEU A 18 -19.70 2.08 -3.19
CA LEU A 18 -18.36 2.07 -2.63
C LEU A 18 -17.98 0.63 -2.30
N ALA A 19 -16.83 0.19 -2.80
CA ALA A 19 -16.29 -1.11 -2.48
C ALA A 19 -16.14 -1.24 -0.97
N ASP A 20 -16.60 -2.36 -0.44
CA ASP A 20 -16.35 -2.80 0.92
C ASP A 20 -14.84 -2.77 1.17
N ASP A 21 -14.36 -2.20 2.27
CA ASP A 21 -12.94 -2.02 2.63
C ASP A 21 -12.14 -3.34 2.74
N ASN A 22 -12.76 -4.48 2.47
CA ASN A 22 -12.17 -5.82 2.45
C ASN A 22 -11.95 -6.34 1.02
N PHE A 23 -11.28 -5.55 0.17
CA PHE A 23 -10.94 -6.00 -1.18
C PHE A 23 -9.78 -7.00 -1.15
N THR A 24 -10.06 -8.22 -0.79
CA THR A 24 -9.13 -9.34 -1.00
C THR A 24 -9.57 -10.13 -2.22
N TYR A 25 -8.65 -10.34 -3.16
CA TYR A 25 -8.91 -11.26 -4.25
C TYR A 25 -9.21 -12.65 -3.67
N LYS A 26 -10.37 -13.22 -3.99
CA LYS A 26 -10.70 -14.60 -3.64
C LYS A 26 -9.75 -15.59 -4.33
N ASP A 27 -9.29 -15.24 -5.53
CA ASP A 27 -8.30 -16.02 -6.27
C ASP A 27 -6.87 -15.63 -5.84
N TRP A 28 -6.13 -16.62 -5.34
CA TRP A 28 -4.77 -16.46 -4.88
C TRP A 28 -3.82 -15.91 -5.96
N SER A 29 -3.94 -16.43 -7.20
CA SER A 29 -3.09 -15.98 -8.31
C SER A 29 -3.30 -14.52 -8.66
N LEU A 30 -4.54 -14.05 -8.64
CA LEU A 30 -4.84 -12.63 -8.89
C LEU A 30 -4.37 -11.75 -7.74
N GLY A 31 -4.42 -12.23 -6.50
CA GLY A 31 -3.83 -11.52 -5.35
C GLY A 31 -2.30 -11.36 -5.48
N VAL A 32 -1.61 -12.44 -5.86
CA VAL A 32 -0.15 -12.39 -6.12
C VAL A 32 0.18 -11.49 -7.30
N TYR A 33 -0.66 -11.50 -8.33
CA TYR A 33 -0.50 -10.60 -9.48
C TYR A 33 -0.70 -9.13 -9.11
N ASP A 34 -1.72 -8.82 -8.35
CA ASP A 34 -1.95 -7.45 -7.89
C ASP A 34 -0.84 -6.94 -6.98
N LYS A 35 -0.35 -7.78 -6.07
CA LYS A 35 0.85 -7.49 -5.27
C LYS A 35 2.05 -7.16 -6.16
N ALA A 36 2.29 -7.93 -7.23
CA ALA A 36 3.38 -7.67 -8.17
C ALA A 36 3.26 -6.29 -8.84
N ARG A 37 2.06 -5.93 -9.28
CA ARG A 37 1.79 -4.60 -9.86
C ARG A 37 1.99 -3.48 -8.85
N ASN A 38 1.50 -3.66 -7.63
CA ASN A 38 1.69 -2.68 -6.54
C ASN A 38 3.15 -2.51 -6.16
N MET A 39 3.96 -3.57 -6.26
CA MET A 39 5.40 -3.55 -6.02
C MET A 39 6.23 -3.09 -7.24
N LEU A 40 5.60 -2.92 -8.41
CA LEU A 40 6.29 -2.64 -9.68
C LEU A 40 7.31 -3.73 -10.04
N GLU A 41 7.03 -4.98 -9.70
CA GLU A 41 7.89 -6.12 -9.93
C GLU A 41 7.28 -7.13 -10.93
N ASP A 42 8.14 -7.95 -11.56
CA ASP A 42 7.69 -9.05 -12.43
C ASP A 42 6.83 -10.04 -11.62
N PRO A 43 5.60 -10.35 -12.06
CA PRO A 43 4.73 -11.31 -11.40
C PRO A 43 5.36 -12.68 -11.14
N LYS A 44 6.26 -13.14 -12.03
CA LYS A 44 6.99 -14.39 -11.85
C LYS A 44 7.97 -14.34 -10.68
N LEU A 45 8.56 -13.16 -10.39
CA LEU A 45 9.45 -13.00 -9.24
C LEU A 45 8.65 -13.04 -7.94
N ILE A 46 7.52 -12.35 -7.88
CA ILE A 46 6.64 -12.39 -6.70
C ILE A 46 6.12 -13.81 -6.50
N TYR A 47 5.62 -14.47 -7.56
CA TYR A 47 5.20 -15.87 -7.47
C TYR A 47 6.29 -16.78 -6.88
N LYS A 48 7.56 -16.61 -7.29
CA LYS A 48 8.68 -17.41 -6.76
C LYS A 48 8.92 -17.17 -5.26
N ARG A 49 8.73 -15.94 -4.78
CA ARG A 49 8.92 -15.55 -3.37
C ARG A 49 7.80 -16.02 -2.45
N GLU A 50 6.62 -16.30 -2.98
CA GLU A 50 5.50 -16.78 -2.17
C GLU A 50 5.85 -18.15 -1.55
N THR A 51 5.73 -18.24 -0.22
CA THR A 51 6.03 -19.46 0.55
C THR A 51 5.04 -20.57 0.26
N TYR A 52 3.75 -20.19 0.11
CA TYR A 52 2.68 -21.11 -0.24
C TYR A 52 2.19 -20.82 -1.65
N LYS A 53 2.14 -21.86 -2.49
CA LYS A 53 1.66 -21.76 -3.87
C LYS A 53 0.40 -22.59 -4.03
N LYS A 54 -0.69 -21.91 -4.33
CA LYS A 54 -1.99 -22.55 -4.57
C LYS A 54 -2.11 -23.12 -5.99
N ASP A 55 -1.48 -22.46 -6.94
CA ASP A 55 -1.47 -22.81 -8.35
C ASP A 55 -0.03 -23.07 -8.84
N SER A 56 0.13 -23.90 -9.88
CA SER A 56 1.41 -24.01 -10.59
C SER A 56 1.72 -22.72 -11.37
N LEU A 57 2.98 -22.52 -11.75
CA LEU A 57 3.38 -21.33 -12.50
C LEU A 57 2.59 -21.16 -13.81
N ASP A 58 2.34 -22.26 -14.53
CA ASP A 58 1.59 -22.23 -15.79
C ASP A 58 0.12 -21.86 -15.57
N VAL A 59 -0.49 -22.34 -14.49
CA VAL A 59 -1.85 -21.97 -14.10
C VAL A 59 -1.89 -20.49 -13.70
N PHE A 60 -0.95 -20.05 -12.89
CA PHE A 60 -0.80 -18.65 -12.48
C PHE A 60 -0.71 -17.71 -13.69
N LEU A 61 0.20 -17.98 -14.63
CA LEU A 61 0.39 -17.13 -15.82
C LEU A 61 -0.84 -17.14 -16.73
N ARG A 62 -1.51 -18.27 -16.88
CA ARG A 62 -2.74 -18.36 -17.66
C ARG A 62 -3.88 -17.57 -17.03
N LYS A 63 -4.04 -17.60 -15.70
CA LYS A 63 -5.04 -16.80 -14.98
C LYS A 63 -4.80 -15.31 -15.19
N ILE A 64 -3.56 -14.85 -15.07
CA ILE A 64 -3.20 -13.45 -15.34
C ILE A 64 -3.57 -13.07 -16.77
N SER A 65 -3.14 -13.86 -17.76
CA SER A 65 -3.45 -13.58 -19.16
C SER A 65 -4.95 -13.50 -19.44
N THR A 66 -5.73 -14.43 -18.84
CA THR A 66 -7.18 -14.40 -18.95
C THR A 66 -7.78 -13.17 -18.32
N TYR A 67 -7.30 -12.78 -17.13
CA TYR A 67 -7.76 -11.58 -16.42
C TYR A 67 -7.48 -10.31 -17.22
N GLU A 68 -6.25 -10.14 -17.72
CA GLU A 68 -5.86 -8.99 -18.52
C GLU A 68 -6.65 -8.92 -19.85
N HIS A 69 -6.85 -10.08 -20.51
CA HIS A 69 -7.67 -10.14 -21.71
C HIS A 69 -9.12 -9.72 -21.44
N TYR A 70 -9.69 -10.16 -20.32
CA TYR A 70 -11.04 -9.79 -19.92
C TYR A 70 -11.16 -8.30 -19.60
N LYS A 71 -10.16 -7.72 -18.93
CA LYS A 71 -10.14 -6.28 -18.61
C LYS A 71 -10.13 -5.40 -19.84
N LYS A 72 -9.34 -5.77 -20.85
CA LYS A 72 -8.97 -4.92 -21.99
C LYS A 72 -10.14 -4.14 -22.61
N ASP A 73 -11.31 -4.76 -22.70
CA ASP A 73 -12.48 -4.18 -23.36
C ASP A 73 -13.66 -3.92 -22.42
N SER A 74 -13.53 -4.23 -21.13
CA SER A 74 -14.69 -4.29 -20.23
C SER A 74 -14.60 -3.35 -19.04
N PHE A 75 -13.42 -3.19 -18.44
CA PHE A 75 -13.24 -2.36 -17.23
C PHE A 75 -11.76 -2.13 -16.93
N ILE A 76 -11.50 -1.23 -15.99
CA ILE A 76 -10.20 -1.01 -15.36
C ILE A 76 -10.32 -1.31 -13.87
N ASP A 77 -9.31 -1.91 -13.26
CA ASP A 77 -9.22 -2.08 -11.81
C ASP A 77 -8.54 -0.86 -11.15
N PHE A 78 -8.51 -0.83 -9.80
CA PHE A 78 -7.88 0.27 -9.07
C PHE A 78 -6.39 0.42 -9.36
N THR A 79 -5.67 -0.69 -9.51
CA THR A 79 -4.26 -0.67 -9.84
C THR A 79 -4.02 -0.09 -11.23
N ASP A 80 -4.88 -0.42 -12.21
CA ASP A 80 -4.84 0.21 -13.54
C ASP A 80 -5.09 1.72 -13.46
N MET A 81 -6.04 2.16 -12.62
CA MET A 81 -6.31 3.60 -12.43
C MET A 81 -5.06 4.33 -11.94
N ILE A 82 -4.35 3.76 -10.97
CA ILE A 82 -3.12 4.35 -10.44
C ILE A 82 -2.02 4.34 -11.52
N MET A 83 -1.84 3.24 -12.24
CA MET A 83 -0.87 3.13 -13.34
C MET A 83 -1.14 4.17 -14.43
N ARG A 84 -2.40 4.31 -14.86
CA ARG A 84 -2.79 5.34 -15.85
C ARG A 84 -2.58 6.75 -15.33
N ALA A 85 -2.81 7.00 -14.05
CA ALA A 85 -2.54 8.31 -13.46
C ALA A 85 -1.06 8.73 -13.58
N ILE A 86 -0.15 7.76 -13.54
CA ILE A 86 1.28 8.03 -13.75
C ILE A 86 1.53 8.51 -15.19
N ASP A 87 0.90 7.90 -16.18
CA ASP A 87 1.19 8.15 -17.58
C ASP A 87 0.37 9.31 -18.17
N GLU A 88 -0.91 9.39 -17.81
CA GLU A 88 -1.91 10.21 -18.52
C GLU A 88 -2.24 11.51 -17.76
N VAL A 89 -2.03 11.59 -16.43
CA VAL A 89 -2.45 12.76 -15.65
C VAL A 89 -1.33 13.79 -15.54
N ASN A 90 -1.64 15.02 -15.94
CA ASN A 90 -0.83 16.19 -15.60
C ASN A 90 -1.36 16.80 -14.29
N PHE A 91 -0.63 16.57 -13.20
CA PHE A 91 -1.02 17.11 -11.90
C PHE A 91 -0.80 18.63 -11.87
N PRO A 92 -1.78 19.41 -11.40
CA PRO A 92 -1.63 20.86 -11.30
C PRO A 92 -0.57 21.21 -10.25
N PRO A 93 0.06 22.41 -10.37
CA PRO A 93 0.95 22.89 -9.33
C PRO A 93 0.19 23.10 -8.02
N LEU A 94 0.78 22.61 -6.93
CA LEU A 94 0.21 22.72 -5.59
C LEU A 94 1.14 23.52 -4.68
N GLU A 95 0.56 24.30 -3.78
CA GLU A 95 1.34 25.00 -2.75
C GLU A 95 1.83 24.05 -1.68
N VAL A 96 0.97 23.10 -1.27
CA VAL A 96 1.25 22.15 -0.18
C VAL A 96 0.64 20.82 -0.51
N LEU A 97 1.39 19.76 -0.29
CA LEU A 97 0.93 18.36 -0.28
C LEU A 97 1.09 17.81 1.13
N ILE A 98 0.04 17.24 1.67
CA ILE A 98 0.05 16.55 2.96
C ILE A 98 -0.34 15.10 2.72
N LEU A 99 0.52 14.18 3.13
CA LEU A 99 0.30 12.74 3.02
C LEU A 99 0.28 12.17 4.44
N ASP A 100 -0.79 11.49 4.78
CA ASP A 100 -0.96 10.79 6.06
C ASP A 100 -0.87 9.28 5.85
N GLU A 101 -0.55 8.54 6.91
CA GLU A 101 -0.37 7.07 6.89
C GLU A 101 0.65 6.62 5.80
N ALA A 102 1.73 7.37 5.65
CA ALA A 102 2.69 7.18 4.55
C ALA A 102 3.39 5.80 4.57
N GLN A 103 3.38 5.08 5.70
CA GLN A 103 3.91 3.72 5.82
C GLN A 103 3.11 2.68 5.04
N ASP A 104 1.85 2.99 4.69
CA ASP A 104 0.94 2.04 4.04
C ASP A 104 0.95 2.14 2.50
N PHE A 105 1.67 3.11 1.93
CA PHE A 105 1.75 3.28 0.49
C PHE A 105 2.64 2.22 -0.16
N THR A 106 2.15 1.67 -1.26
CA THR A 106 2.89 0.75 -2.12
C THR A 106 3.88 1.50 -3.02
N PRO A 107 4.91 0.84 -3.58
CA PRO A 107 5.81 1.44 -4.59
C PRO A 107 5.06 2.10 -5.76
N LEU A 108 3.98 1.49 -6.23
CA LEU A 108 3.14 2.06 -7.28
C LEU A 108 2.51 3.40 -6.85
N GLN A 109 1.95 3.47 -5.64
CA GLN A 109 1.39 4.70 -5.10
C GLN A 109 2.47 5.77 -4.89
N TRP A 110 3.66 5.38 -4.44
CA TRP A 110 4.80 6.28 -4.34
C TRP A 110 5.21 6.86 -5.70
N SER A 111 5.10 6.10 -6.78
CA SER A 111 5.37 6.61 -8.14
C SER A 111 4.44 7.76 -8.54
N VAL A 112 3.15 7.68 -8.17
CA VAL A 112 2.22 8.81 -8.34
C VAL A 112 2.61 9.99 -7.46
N ILE A 113 2.94 9.72 -6.18
CA ILE A 113 3.33 10.74 -5.22
C ILE A 113 4.55 11.52 -5.73
N TYR A 114 5.59 10.84 -6.22
CA TYR A 114 6.77 11.50 -6.80
C TYR A 114 6.40 12.39 -7.99
N LYS A 115 5.51 11.93 -8.87
CA LYS A 115 5.04 12.75 -10.00
C LYS A 115 4.27 14.01 -9.54
N ILE A 116 3.50 13.90 -8.44
CA ILE A 116 2.83 15.06 -7.85
C ILE A 116 3.85 16.01 -7.21
N VAL A 117 4.82 15.47 -6.49
CA VAL A 117 5.85 16.23 -5.74
C VAL A 117 6.66 17.15 -6.65
N ASP A 118 6.92 16.75 -7.90
CA ASP A 118 7.65 17.58 -8.87
C ASP A 118 6.99 18.93 -9.12
N ASN A 119 5.69 19.08 -8.82
CA ASN A 119 4.91 20.30 -9.01
C ASN A 119 4.44 20.92 -7.68
N VAL A 120 5.06 20.55 -6.55
CA VAL A 120 4.63 20.98 -5.21
C VAL A 120 5.71 21.79 -4.52
N LYS A 121 5.35 22.94 -3.90
CA LYS A 121 6.31 23.78 -3.20
C LYS A 121 6.73 23.23 -1.83
N ARG A 122 5.81 22.58 -1.12
CA ARG A 122 6.04 22.02 0.22
C ARG A 122 5.32 20.71 0.39
N VAL A 123 6.02 19.70 0.92
CA VAL A 123 5.47 18.37 1.18
C VAL A 123 5.61 18.07 2.67
N TYR A 124 4.55 17.58 3.26
CA TYR A 124 4.52 17.05 4.62
C TYR A 124 4.07 15.59 4.57
N LEU A 125 4.88 14.71 5.16
CA LEU A 125 4.59 13.30 5.31
C LEU A 125 4.35 13.01 6.78
N ALA A 126 3.29 12.29 7.09
CA ALA A 126 3.04 11.74 8.41
C ALA A 126 2.84 10.23 8.30
N GLY A 127 3.31 9.50 9.30
CA GLY A 127 3.17 8.04 9.34
C GLY A 127 3.88 7.44 10.54
N ASP A 128 3.65 6.17 10.76
CA ASP A 128 4.28 5.38 11.80
C ASP A 128 4.75 4.03 11.21
N ASP A 129 6.06 3.89 11.03
CA ASP A 129 6.68 2.69 10.46
C ASP A 129 6.41 1.43 11.29
N ASP A 130 6.16 1.56 12.60
CA ASP A 130 5.77 0.45 13.47
C ASP A 130 4.33 -0.04 13.21
N GLN A 131 3.50 0.76 12.52
CA GLN A 131 2.13 0.43 12.14
C GLN A 131 1.97 -0.06 10.69
N GLY A 132 3.06 -0.29 9.98
CA GLY A 132 3.05 -0.78 8.59
C GLY A 132 2.53 -2.21 8.45
N ILE A 133 1.21 -2.39 8.45
CA ILE A 133 0.54 -3.70 8.40
C ILE A 133 0.23 -4.18 6.98
N TYR A 134 0.38 -3.33 5.96
CA TYR A 134 0.04 -3.63 4.56
C TYR A 134 1.23 -4.16 3.72
N LYS A 135 2.30 -4.64 4.37
CA LYS A 135 3.44 -5.29 3.68
C LYS A 135 3.02 -6.47 2.79
N TRP A 136 1.95 -7.15 3.15
CA TRP A 136 1.38 -8.23 2.34
C TRP A 136 0.87 -7.76 0.97
N ASN A 137 0.47 -6.49 0.86
CA ASN A 137 0.03 -5.85 -0.39
C ASN A 137 1.17 -5.08 -1.09
N GLY A 138 2.39 -5.18 -0.58
CA GLY A 138 3.56 -4.54 -1.15
C GLY A 138 3.92 -3.17 -0.56
N ALA A 139 3.21 -2.68 0.47
CA ALA A 139 3.62 -1.47 1.18
C ALA A 139 5.01 -1.65 1.80
N ASP A 140 5.84 -0.62 1.70
CA ASP A 140 7.18 -0.60 2.29
C ASP A 140 7.42 0.74 3.01
N PRO A 141 7.46 0.73 4.36
CA PRO A 141 7.73 1.93 5.15
C PRO A 141 9.05 2.63 4.82
N LYS A 142 10.01 1.94 4.19
CA LYS A 142 11.30 2.53 3.78
C LYS A 142 11.15 3.69 2.81
N TYR A 143 10.12 3.69 1.97
CA TYR A 143 9.84 4.81 1.09
C TYR A 143 9.62 6.10 1.88
N PHE A 144 8.91 6.01 2.97
CA PHE A 144 8.63 7.13 3.87
C PHE A 144 9.81 7.45 4.79
N THR A 145 10.45 6.43 5.41
CA THR A 145 11.48 6.65 6.45
C THR A 145 12.86 6.92 5.90
N THR A 146 13.18 6.41 4.70
CA THR A 146 14.55 6.39 4.18
C THR A 146 14.69 7.06 2.83
N TYR A 147 13.77 6.79 1.91
CA TYR A 147 13.94 7.21 0.51
C TYR A 147 13.39 8.60 0.22
N PHE A 148 12.41 9.07 0.98
CA PHE A 148 11.89 10.42 0.78
C PHE A 148 12.80 11.46 1.43
N PRO A 149 13.32 12.44 0.65
CA PRO A 149 14.25 13.44 1.18
C PRO A 149 13.52 14.44 2.08
N GLY A 150 14.17 14.90 3.13
CA GLY A 150 13.62 15.96 3.96
C GLY A 150 14.07 15.93 5.41
N ARG A 151 13.51 16.84 6.19
CA ARG A 151 13.75 16.89 7.64
C ARG A 151 12.77 15.97 8.35
N HIS A 152 13.29 15.04 9.12
CA HIS A 152 12.52 14.13 9.95
C HIS A 152 12.27 14.74 11.34
N VAL A 153 11.03 14.62 11.80
CA VAL A 153 10.61 15.04 13.15
C VAL A 153 9.86 13.88 13.78
N ILE A 154 10.34 13.42 14.93
CA ILE A 154 9.66 12.36 15.68
C ILE A 154 8.74 13.01 16.72
N LEU A 155 7.45 12.66 16.67
CA LEU A 155 6.47 13.05 17.68
C LEU A 155 6.60 12.12 18.89
N ARG A 156 7.37 12.52 19.87
CA ARG A 156 7.80 11.66 20.98
C ARG A 156 6.71 11.38 22.01
N LYS A 157 5.71 12.24 22.15
CA LYS A 157 4.72 12.11 23.21
C LYS A 157 3.41 11.52 22.72
N THR A 158 3.07 10.30 23.18
CA THR A 158 1.74 9.78 22.94
C THR A 158 0.68 10.55 23.72
N ARG A 159 -0.46 10.81 23.09
CA ARG A 159 -1.63 11.45 23.71
C ARG A 159 -2.84 10.51 23.79
N ARG A 160 -2.68 9.26 23.34
CA ARG A 160 -3.78 8.29 23.24
C ARG A 160 -3.96 7.45 24.50
N PHE A 161 -2.87 7.11 25.18
CA PHE A 161 -2.89 6.16 26.30
C PHE A 161 -1.86 6.52 27.37
N GLY A 162 -2.07 5.94 28.58
CA GLY A 162 -1.20 6.14 29.73
C GLY A 162 -0.02 5.18 29.79
N GLU A 163 0.71 5.23 30.91
CA GLU A 163 1.99 4.55 31.13
C GLU A 163 1.94 3.04 30.92
N ALA A 164 0.95 2.33 31.46
CA ALA A 164 0.89 0.87 31.39
C ALA A 164 0.79 0.36 29.94
N ILE A 165 -0.09 0.98 29.14
CA ILE A 165 -0.26 0.63 27.72
C ILE A 165 0.98 1.03 26.93
N HIS A 166 1.57 2.18 27.23
CA HIS A 166 2.82 2.61 26.63
C HIS A 166 3.93 1.59 26.88
N HIS A 167 4.15 1.17 28.13
CA HIS A 167 5.17 0.19 28.48
C HIS A 167 4.97 -1.14 27.71
N PHE A 168 3.75 -1.64 27.65
CA PHE A 168 3.42 -2.85 26.92
C PHE A 168 3.67 -2.70 25.40
N SER A 169 3.29 -1.57 24.83
CA SER A 169 3.54 -1.28 23.40
C SER A 169 5.05 -1.26 23.06
N GLN A 170 5.89 -0.74 23.96
CA GLN A 170 7.35 -0.74 23.77
C GLN A 170 7.94 -2.15 23.79
N ILE A 171 7.37 -3.08 24.57
CA ILE A 171 7.81 -4.48 24.55
C ILE A 171 7.54 -5.11 23.17
N ILE A 172 6.35 -4.89 22.62
CA ILE A 172 5.98 -5.39 21.29
C ILE A 172 6.86 -4.76 20.21
N ARG A 173 7.07 -3.44 20.27
CA ARG A 173 7.87 -2.70 19.29
C ARG A 173 9.30 -3.23 19.15
N ARG A 174 9.93 -3.64 20.26
CA ARG A 174 11.28 -4.23 20.24
C ARG A 174 11.40 -5.49 19.38
N GLY A 175 10.30 -6.15 19.07
CA GLY A 175 10.24 -7.29 18.16
C GLY A 175 10.02 -6.93 16.68
N ILE A 176 9.82 -5.64 16.35
CA ILE A 176 9.60 -5.20 14.98
C ILE A 176 10.95 -4.96 14.31
N PHE A 177 11.22 -5.70 13.24
CA PHE A 177 12.41 -5.51 12.41
C PHE A 177 12.27 -4.22 11.59
N ASP A 178 13.38 -3.51 11.40
CA ASP A 178 13.49 -2.28 10.61
C ASP A 178 12.70 -1.08 11.19
N SER A 179 12.31 -1.12 12.47
CA SER A 179 11.72 0.02 13.16
C SER A 179 12.75 1.14 13.33
N VAL A 180 12.35 2.38 13.04
CA VAL A 180 13.17 3.56 13.37
C VAL A 180 13.24 3.70 14.87
N GLU A 181 14.44 3.93 15.42
CA GLU A 181 14.60 4.15 16.85
C GLU A 181 13.86 5.41 17.28
N LYS A 182 12.89 5.24 18.18
CA LYS A 182 12.03 6.29 18.68
C LYS A 182 12.02 6.24 20.21
N ASP A 183 12.36 7.35 20.79
CA ASP A 183 12.23 7.55 22.23
C ASP A 183 10.87 8.17 22.51
N TYR A 184 9.93 7.34 22.95
CA TYR A 184 8.56 7.77 23.22
C TYR A 184 8.35 8.05 24.71
N ASP A 185 7.60 9.10 24.97
CA ASP A 185 7.13 9.52 26.26
C ASP A 185 5.59 9.35 26.36
N TYR A 186 5.05 9.17 27.53
CA TYR A 186 3.61 9.00 27.76
C TYR A 186 3.00 10.23 28.44
N GLN A 187 1.68 10.33 28.40
CA GLN A 187 0.98 11.29 29.23
C GLN A 187 0.75 10.71 30.63
N ASP A 188 0.94 11.55 31.66
CA ASP A 188 0.48 11.27 33.03
C ASP A 188 -1.06 11.22 33.07
N LYS A 189 -1.63 10.22 32.43
CA LYS A 189 -3.02 9.84 32.61
C LYS A 189 -3.02 8.56 33.41
N GLN A 190 -3.49 8.65 34.64
CA GLN A 190 -3.93 7.46 35.37
C GLN A 190 -5.06 6.85 34.53
N GLY A 191 -4.75 5.73 33.84
CA GLY A 191 -5.71 4.91 33.10
C GLY A 191 -6.24 3.82 33.99
#